data_76bf62865e67576f5b40ef5a30032f06
#
_entry.id   76bf62865e67576f5b40ef5a30032f06
#
_cell.length_a   1.000
_cell.length_b   1.000
_cell.length_c   1.000
_cell.angle_alpha   90.00
_cell.angle_beta   90.00
_cell.angle_gamma   90.00
#
_symmetry.space_group_name_H-M   'P 1'
#
loop_
_entity.id
_entity.type
_entity.pdbx_description
1 polymer ?
#
loop_
_entity_poly.entity_id
_entity_poly.type
_entity_poly.pdbx_seq_one_letter_code
_entity_poly.pdbx_strand_id
1 'polypeptide(L)'
;MQLITDYQNEFVAFMQEHLKERDPKNLYDPIHYILNVGGKRLRPTLTMLSADIFGTDYHKALYAALAVEIFHNFSLVHDDIMDAAPLRRGHPTVHTKWNLNTGILSGDTMLILAYQYFEQYEPNIFQELAKIFSKTAIEVCEGQQYDVDFEQQAQVSTDQYLKMIAYKTAVLVGAALQMGAIIAQTSEENKQKIYDFGLALGIAYQLQDDYLDTFGDASFGKKIGGDILQNKKTLLYLKALEKGTPEQKQELLTLYSTEPKSEEEKITRVTELFIATESHTFLRAQVETYTLKAFAILDTLDIPEEKKNILKEFGGSLMNRTI
;
A
#
# COMPACT_ATOMS: atom_id res chain seq x y z
N MET A 1 -13.45 -10.25 12.61
CA MET A 1 -14.05 -9.52 11.45
C MET A 1 -14.94 -8.35 11.90
N GLN A 2 -15.94 -8.53 12.81
CA GLN A 2 -16.79 -7.42 13.30
C GLN A 2 -15.96 -6.25 13.85
N LEU A 3 -15.01 -6.52 14.72
CA LEU A 3 -14.13 -5.52 15.31
C LEU A 3 -13.40 -4.63 14.28
N ILE A 4 -12.95 -5.20 13.16
CA ILE A 4 -12.28 -4.46 12.07
C ILE A 4 -13.27 -3.50 11.40
N THR A 5 -14.49 -3.95 11.17
CA THR A 5 -15.56 -3.11 10.60
C THR A 5 -15.93 -1.95 11.56
N ASP A 6 -15.94 -2.20 12.86
CA ASP A 6 -16.21 -1.18 13.85
C ASP A 6 -15.15 -0.07 13.84
N TYR A 7 -13.85 -0.43 13.81
CA TYR A 7 -12.76 0.55 13.63
C TYR A 7 -12.89 1.34 12.33
N GLN A 8 -13.23 0.68 11.21
CA GLN A 8 -13.42 1.36 9.93
C GLN A 8 -14.55 2.39 10.00
N ASN A 9 -15.68 2.01 10.57
CA ASN A 9 -16.84 2.90 10.69
C ASN A 9 -16.54 4.12 11.59
N GLU A 10 -15.90 3.90 12.73
CA GLU A 10 -15.52 4.99 13.63
C GLU A 10 -14.46 5.91 13.00
N PHE A 11 -13.47 5.34 12.33
CA PHE A 11 -12.50 6.14 11.60
C PHE A 11 -13.16 7.01 10.52
N VAL A 12 -14.10 6.45 9.75
CA VAL A 12 -14.80 7.21 8.70
C VAL A 12 -15.63 8.33 9.32
N ALA A 13 -16.33 8.07 10.42
CA ALA A 13 -17.10 9.12 11.13
C ALA A 13 -16.16 10.23 11.64
N PHE A 14 -15.05 9.88 12.28
CA PHE A 14 -14.04 10.83 12.75
C PHE A 14 -13.44 11.64 11.60
N MET A 15 -13.08 11.00 10.49
CA MET A 15 -12.55 11.67 9.31
C MET A 15 -13.53 12.71 8.77
N GLN A 16 -14.81 12.36 8.63
CA GLN A 16 -15.85 13.28 8.15
C GLN A 16 -16.02 14.50 9.06
N GLU A 17 -15.95 14.31 10.38
CA GLU A 17 -16.04 15.41 11.35
C GLU A 17 -14.83 16.37 11.23
N HIS A 18 -13.65 15.88 10.89
CA HIS A 18 -12.41 16.66 10.84
C HIS A 18 -12.08 17.22 9.45
N LEU A 19 -12.75 16.76 8.40
CA LEU A 19 -12.66 17.29 7.05
C LEU A 19 -13.60 18.51 6.92
N LYS A 20 -13.16 19.66 7.46
CA LYS A 20 -13.94 20.91 7.37
C LYS A 20 -13.73 21.59 6.03
N GLU A 21 -14.79 22.21 5.50
CA GLU A 21 -14.67 23.12 4.37
C GLU A 21 -13.71 24.27 4.70
N ARG A 22 -12.80 24.58 3.76
CA ARG A 22 -11.78 25.62 3.89
C ARG A 22 -11.62 26.36 2.57
N ASP A 23 -11.12 27.59 2.64
CA ASP A 23 -10.67 28.35 1.47
C ASP A 23 -9.13 28.30 1.33
N PRO A 24 -8.60 28.36 0.10
CA PRO A 24 -9.34 28.44 -1.17
C PRO A 24 -9.93 27.07 -1.58
N LYS A 25 -11.17 27.06 -2.09
CA LYS A 25 -11.88 25.82 -2.45
C LYS A 25 -11.12 24.94 -3.44
N ASN A 26 -10.50 25.51 -4.45
CA ASN A 26 -9.71 24.76 -5.43
C ASN A 26 -8.48 24.03 -4.84
N LEU A 27 -8.12 24.29 -3.58
CA LEU A 27 -7.09 23.57 -2.85
C LEU A 27 -7.69 22.44 -2.00
N TYR A 28 -8.79 22.73 -1.29
CA TYR A 28 -9.37 21.83 -0.29
C TYR A 28 -10.45 20.90 -0.85
N ASP A 29 -11.24 21.32 -1.83
CA ASP A 29 -12.25 20.44 -2.47
C ASP A 29 -11.64 19.17 -3.09
N PRO A 30 -10.45 19.22 -3.77
CA PRO A 30 -9.77 18.01 -4.24
C PRO A 30 -9.33 17.06 -3.11
N ILE A 31 -8.91 17.63 -1.95
CA ILE A 31 -8.53 16.84 -0.76
C ILE A 31 -9.76 16.10 -0.22
N HIS A 32 -10.87 16.82 -0.04
CA HIS A 32 -12.13 16.22 0.36
C HIS A 32 -12.60 15.16 -0.62
N TYR A 33 -12.49 15.44 -1.91
CA TYR A 33 -12.88 14.51 -2.96
C TYR A 33 -12.11 13.21 -2.87
N ILE A 34 -10.76 13.23 -2.89
CA ILE A 34 -9.96 12.00 -2.90
C ILE A 34 -10.15 11.19 -1.61
N LEU A 35 -10.28 11.84 -0.46
CA LEU A 35 -10.55 11.16 0.80
C LEU A 35 -11.95 10.51 0.81
N ASN A 36 -12.91 11.01 0.03
CA ASN A 36 -14.26 10.48 -0.08
C ASN A 36 -14.45 9.48 -1.23
N VAL A 37 -13.50 9.29 -2.13
CA VAL A 37 -13.55 8.26 -3.20
C VAL A 37 -13.65 6.83 -2.60
N GLY A 38 -13.41 6.68 -1.32
CA GLY A 38 -13.56 5.40 -0.62
C GLY A 38 -12.22 4.64 -0.49
N GLY A 39 -12.31 3.35 -0.24
CA GLY A 39 -11.18 2.46 -0.01
C GLY A 39 -11.34 1.61 1.25
N LYS A 40 -10.50 0.59 1.39
CA LYS A 40 -10.56 -0.38 2.50
C LYS A 40 -10.14 0.20 3.86
N ARG A 41 -9.64 1.43 3.91
CA ARG A 41 -9.17 2.10 5.14
C ARG A 41 -8.24 1.22 5.98
N LEU A 42 -7.38 0.44 5.30
CA LEU A 42 -6.51 -0.55 5.93
C LEU A 42 -5.54 0.07 6.93
N ARG A 43 -4.84 1.12 6.52
CA ARG A 43 -3.78 1.75 7.33
C ARG A 43 -4.33 2.43 8.60
N PRO A 44 -5.37 3.27 8.53
CA PRO A 44 -5.97 3.83 9.74
C PRO A 44 -6.51 2.76 10.69
N THR A 45 -7.14 1.71 10.16
CA THR A 45 -7.61 0.57 10.97
C THR A 45 -6.46 -0.12 11.70
N LEU A 46 -5.32 -0.33 11.03
CA LEU A 46 -4.14 -0.92 11.64
C LEU A 46 -3.54 -0.02 12.74
N THR A 47 -3.57 1.30 12.57
CA THR A 47 -3.11 2.24 13.60
C THR A 47 -3.96 2.13 14.86
N MET A 48 -5.29 2.11 14.71
CA MET A 48 -6.23 1.96 15.82
C MET A 48 -6.13 0.59 16.48
N LEU A 49 -6.11 -0.48 15.68
CA LEU A 49 -5.94 -1.86 16.15
C LEU A 49 -4.64 -2.03 16.94
N SER A 50 -3.54 -1.44 16.46
CA SER A 50 -2.25 -1.50 17.17
C SER A 50 -2.31 -0.81 18.53
N ALA A 51 -2.97 0.34 18.66
CA ALA A 51 -3.17 0.98 19.95
C ALA A 51 -3.96 0.09 20.92
N ASP A 52 -5.06 -0.53 20.44
CA ASP A 52 -5.88 -1.42 21.25
C ASP A 52 -5.15 -2.69 21.70
N ILE A 53 -4.40 -3.35 20.83
CA ILE A 53 -3.69 -4.58 21.20
C ILE A 53 -2.61 -4.37 22.26
N PHE A 54 -2.03 -3.15 22.33
CA PHE A 54 -1.10 -2.77 23.37
C PHE A 54 -1.78 -2.14 24.61
N GLY A 55 -3.11 -2.26 24.71
CA GLY A 55 -3.87 -1.95 25.91
C GLY A 55 -4.25 -0.49 26.12
N THR A 56 -4.18 0.34 25.05
CA THR A 56 -4.68 1.72 25.15
C THR A 56 -6.02 1.87 24.43
N ASP A 57 -6.80 2.88 24.83
CA ASP A 57 -8.03 3.24 24.14
C ASP A 57 -7.70 3.66 22.70
N TYR A 58 -8.18 2.90 21.71
CA TYR A 58 -7.91 3.13 20.29
C TYR A 58 -8.39 4.49 19.76
N HIS A 59 -9.34 5.14 20.46
CA HIS A 59 -9.76 6.50 20.09
C HIS A 59 -8.62 7.50 20.17
N LYS A 60 -7.64 7.26 21.04
CA LYS A 60 -6.43 8.07 21.12
C LYS A 60 -5.58 8.01 19.85
N ALA A 61 -5.75 6.97 19.04
CA ALA A 61 -5.02 6.80 17.79
C ALA A 61 -5.70 7.45 16.57
N LEU A 62 -6.91 8.00 16.71
CA LEU A 62 -7.69 8.53 15.59
C LEU A 62 -7.00 9.65 14.82
N TYR A 63 -6.29 10.56 15.49
CA TYR A 63 -5.54 11.62 14.82
C TYR A 63 -4.34 11.06 14.02
N ALA A 64 -3.61 10.09 14.56
CA ALA A 64 -2.53 9.44 13.83
C ALA A 64 -3.06 8.57 12.68
N ALA A 65 -4.19 7.90 12.87
CA ALA A 65 -4.89 7.17 11.82
C ALA A 65 -5.30 8.10 10.68
N LEU A 66 -5.79 9.30 10.99
CA LEU A 66 -6.15 10.33 10.01
C LEU A 66 -4.90 10.85 9.28
N ALA A 67 -3.81 11.12 10.00
CA ALA A 67 -2.54 11.53 9.41
C ALA A 67 -2.01 10.50 8.39
N VAL A 68 -2.00 9.22 8.74
CA VAL A 68 -1.58 8.12 7.86
C VAL A 68 -2.48 8.01 6.63
N GLU A 69 -3.80 8.14 6.79
CA GLU A 69 -4.73 8.06 5.66
C GLU A 69 -4.60 9.26 4.72
N ILE A 70 -4.41 10.46 5.26
CA ILE A 70 -4.16 11.66 4.46
C ILE A 70 -2.85 11.51 3.68
N PHE A 71 -1.76 11.08 4.34
CA PHE A 71 -0.50 10.82 3.67
C PHE A 71 -0.62 9.74 2.57
N HIS A 72 -1.32 8.66 2.84
CA HIS A 72 -1.57 7.64 1.82
C HIS A 72 -2.30 8.22 0.61
N ASN A 73 -3.35 9.03 0.83
CA ASN A 73 -4.07 9.63 -0.27
C ASN A 73 -3.25 10.73 -0.98
N PHE A 74 -2.36 11.45 -0.28
CA PHE A 74 -1.34 12.30 -0.89
C PHE A 74 -0.49 11.52 -1.89
N SER A 75 0.08 10.39 -1.46
CA SER A 75 0.91 9.56 -2.34
C SER A 75 0.11 9.05 -3.56
N LEU A 76 -1.18 8.73 -3.40
CA LEU A 76 -2.04 8.32 -4.51
C LEU A 76 -2.33 9.45 -5.50
N VAL A 77 -2.52 10.69 -5.03
CA VAL A 77 -2.77 11.84 -5.92
C VAL A 77 -1.53 12.12 -6.79
N HIS A 78 -0.34 12.05 -6.21
CA HIS A 78 0.91 12.25 -6.96
C HIS A 78 1.26 11.05 -7.84
N ASP A 79 1.01 9.82 -7.39
CA ASP A 79 1.14 8.59 -8.19
C ASP A 79 0.26 8.67 -9.45
N ASP A 80 -1.03 9.03 -9.29
CA ASP A 80 -1.95 9.23 -10.42
C ASP A 80 -1.46 10.23 -11.46
N ILE A 81 -0.77 11.30 -11.02
CA ILE A 81 -0.18 12.30 -11.91
C ILE A 81 1.01 11.71 -12.67
N MET A 82 1.91 11.00 -11.98
CA MET A 82 3.09 10.38 -12.57
C MET A 82 2.72 9.30 -13.58
N ASP A 83 1.70 8.50 -13.28
CA ASP A 83 1.18 7.44 -14.15
C ASP A 83 0.22 7.97 -15.24
N ALA A 84 -0.09 9.28 -15.27
CA ALA A 84 -1.12 9.87 -16.13
C ALA A 84 -2.47 9.11 -16.04
N ALA A 85 -2.80 8.55 -14.89
CA ALA A 85 -3.96 7.69 -14.68
C ALA A 85 -5.28 8.48 -14.76
N PRO A 86 -6.22 8.13 -15.66
CA PRO A 86 -7.46 8.88 -15.80
C PRO A 86 -8.47 8.60 -14.67
N LEU A 87 -8.40 7.40 -14.09
CA LEU A 87 -9.37 6.91 -13.09
C LEU A 87 -8.67 6.26 -11.89
N ARG A 88 -9.24 6.48 -10.71
CA ARG A 88 -8.92 5.75 -9.47
C ARG A 88 -10.20 5.25 -8.82
N ARG A 89 -10.28 3.95 -8.59
CA ARG A 89 -11.48 3.29 -8.01
C ARG A 89 -12.77 3.63 -8.78
N GLY A 90 -12.69 3.72 -10.10
CA GLY A 90 -13.82 4.05 -10.97
C GLY A 90 -14.20 5.54 -11.01
N HIS A 91 -13.50 6.41 -10.30
CA HIS A 91 -13.72 7.86 -10.29
C HIS A 91 -12.58 8.59 -10.99
N PRO A 92 -12.81 9.75 -11.64
CA PRO A 92 -11.75 10.57 -12.22
C PRO A 92 -10.67 10.92 -11.18
N THR A 93 -9.40 10.84 -11.56
CA THR A 93 -8.29 11.29 -10.71
C THR A 93 -8.34 12.80 -10.48
N VAL A 94 -7.66 13.30 -9.45
CA VAL A 94 -7.70 14.74 -9.11
C VAL A 94 -7.22 15.59 -10.27
N HIS A 95 -6.10 15.23 -10.92
CA HIS A 95 -5.56 16.01 -12.04
C HIS A 95 -6.46 15.96 -13.29
N THR A 96 -7.23 14.89 -13.48
CA THR A 96 -8.22 14.79 -14.57
C THR A 96 -9.48 15.61 -14.27
N LYS A 97 -9.95 15.59 -13.02
CA LYS A 97 -11.18 16.29 -12.63
C LYS A 97 -11.00 17.80 -12.50
N TRP A 98 -9.83 18.25 -12.05
CA TRP A 98 -9.47 19.67 -11.95
C TRP A 98 -8.38 20.03 -12.97
N ASN A 99 -7.14 19.92 -12.60
CA ASN A 99 -5.96 20.07 -13.45
C ASN A 99 -4.69 19.62 -12.71
N LEU A 100 -3.58 19.55 -13.42
CA LEU A 100 -2.27 19.14 -12.90
C LEU A 100 -1.81 19.97 -11.71
N ASN A 101 -1.86 21.29 -11.82
CA ASN A 101 -1.39 22.19 -10.76
C ASN A 101 -2.20 22.03 -9.48
N THR A 102 -3.52 21.88 -9.61
CA THR A 102 -4.41 21.59 -8.47
C THR A 102 -4.05 20.26 -7.81
N GLY A 103 -3.79 19.21 -8.60
CA GLY A 103 -3.35 17.91 -8.07
C GLY A 103 -2.07 18.03 -7.26
N ILE A 104 -1.06 18.72 -7.79
CA ILE A 104 0.23 18.93 -7.10
C ILE A 104 0.02 19.70 -5.79
N LEU A 105 -0.61 20.88 -5.83
CA LEU A 105 -0.79 21.73 -4.66
C LEU A 105 -1.66 21.08 -3.57
N SER A 106 -2.72 20.38 -3.98
CA SER A 106 -3.57 19.67 -3.02
C SER A 106 -2.81 18.52 -2.35
N GLY A 107 -1.99 17.78 -3.12
CA GLY A 107 -1.11 16.76 -2.58
C GLY A 107 -0.10 17.32 -1.58
N ASP A 108 0.63 18.40 -1.94
CA ASP A 108 1.59 19.06 -1.04
C ASP A 108 0.92 19.50 0.26
N THR A 109 -0.30 20.05 0.15
CA THR A 109 -1.08 20.45 1.32
C THR A 109 -1.46 19.26 2.18
N MET A 110 -1.84 18.13 1.58
CA MET A 110 -2.14 16.89 2.32
C MET A 110 -0.93 16.38 3.10
N LEU A 111 0.28 16.46 2.55
CA LEU A 111 1.49 16.08 3.28
C LEU A 111 1.68 16.92 4.55
N ILE A 112 1.46 18.22 4.47
CA ILE A 112 1.58 19.12 5.63
C ILE A 112 0.44 18.91 6.63
N LEU A 113 -0.80 18.70 6.14
CA LEU A 113 -1.93 18.37 7.01
C LEU A 113 -1.70 17.09 7.80
N ALA A 114 -1.06 16.07 7.21
CA ALA A 114 -0.71 14.85 7.94
C ALA A 114 0.20 15.14 9.14
N TYR A 115 1.23 16.00 9.00
CA TYR A 115 2.03 16.45 10.14
C TYR A 115 1.21 17.22 11.19
N GLN A 116 0.31 18.07 10.74
CA GLN A 116 -0.51 18.90 11.62
C GLN A 116 -1.38 18.07 12.58
N TYR A 117 -1.86 16.90 12.15
CA TYR A 117 -2.65 16.03 13.02
C TYR A 117 -1.82 15.39 14.15
N PHE A 118 -0.50 15.28 14.01
CA PHE A 118 0.35 14.84 15.11
C PHE A 118 0.51 15.88 16.23
N GLU A 119 0.24 17.17 15.96
CA GLU A 119 0.28 18.23 16.97
C GLU A 119 -0.79 18.07 18.08
N GLN A 120 -1.74 17.15 17.89
CA GLN A 120 -2.76 16.81 18.89
C GLN A 120 -2.23 15.91 20.02
N TYR A 121 -0.96 15.45 19.91
CA TYR A 121 -0.33 14.57 20.90
C TYR A 121 0.62 15.34 21.81
N GLU A 122 0.85 14.79 23.01
CA GLU A 122 1.89 15.28 23.92
C GLU A 122 3.26 15.29 23.25
N PRO A 123 4.17 16.21 23.65
CA PRO A 123 5.44 16.45 22.94
C PRO A 123 6.32 15.22 22.75
N ASN A 124 6.35 14.30 23.71
CA ASN A 124 7.12 13.05 23.61
C ASN A 124 6.53 12.11 22.55
N ILE A 125 5.19 11.92 22.53
CA ILE A 125 4.51 11.11 21.53
C ILE A 125 4.61 11.76 20.15
N PHE A 126 4.39 13.07 20.06
CA PHE A 126 4.57 13.83 18.83
C PHE A 126 5.96 13.63 18.23
N GLN A 127 7.02 13.71 19.05
CA GLN A 127 8.38 13.55 18.57
C GLN A 127 8.62 12.16 17.96
N GLU A 128 8.12 11.10 18.58
CA GLU A 128 8.24 9.74 18.06
C GLU A 128 7.42 9.55 16.77
N LEU A 129 6.17 10.03 16.75
CA LEU A 129 5.32 9.99 15.56
C LEU A 129 5.94 10.74 14.38
N ALA A 130 6.46 11.94 14.61
CA ALA A 130 7.12 12.73 13.58
C ALA A 130 8.40 12.05 13.04
N LYS A 131 9.18 11.39 13.88
CA LYS A 131 10.38 10.64 13.45
C LYS A 131 10.03 9.47 12.54
N ILE A 132 9.09 8.61 12.96
CA ILE A 132 8.71 7.46 12.12
C ILE A 132 8.02 7.92 10.83
N PHE A 133 7.19 8.94 10.89
CA PHE A 133 6.50 9.49 9.73
C PHE A 133 7.48 10.07 8.71
N SER A 134 8.44 10.90 9.13
CA SER A 134 9.46 11.50 8.25
C SER A 134 10.30 10.44 7.55
N LYS A 135 10.76 9.43 8.31
CA LYS A 135 11.50 8.29 7.75
C LYS A 135 10.65 7.58 6.69
N THR A 136 9.42 7.21 7.04
CA THR A 136 8.51 6.48 6.15
C THR A 136 8.14 7.29 4.90
N ALA A 137 7.92 8.61 5.05
CA ALA A 137 7.60 9.48 3.93
C ALA A 137 8.75 9.53 2.90
N ILE A 138 10.00 9.60 3.36
CA ILE A 138 11.18 9.53 2.50
C ILE A 138 11.24 8.16 1.80
N GLU A 139 11.10 7.07 2.55
CA GLU A 139 11.14 5.71 2.00
C GLU A 139 10.03 5.49 0.94
N VAL A 140 8.81 6.02 1.15
CA VAL A 140 7.73 5.96 0.16
C VAL A 140 8.09 6.73 -1.11
N CYS A 141 8.67 7.93 -0.99
CA CYS A 141 9.13 8.71 -2.15
C CYS A 141 10.26 7.98 -2.90
N GLU A 142 11.23 7.39 -2.19
CA GLU A 142 12.29 6.58 -2.79
C GLU A 142 11.71 5.34 -3.49
N GLY A 143 10.71 4.67 -2.89
CA GLY A 143 10.02 3.54 -3.48
C GLY A 143 9.30 3.91 -4.77
N GLN A 144 8.63 5.06 -4.79
CA GLN A 144 7.99 5.58 -6.00
C GLN A 144 9.02 5.94 -7.09
N GLN A 145 10.16 6.52 -6.71
CA GLN A 145 11.21 6.81 -7.67
C GLN A 145 11.81 5.53 -8.28
N TYR A 146 12.02 4.47 -7.47
CA TYR A 146 12.44 3.17 -8.00
C TYR A 146 11.43 2.60 -9.00
N ASP A 147 10.12 2.71 -8.72
CA ASP A 147 9.08 2.23 -9.63
C ASP A 147 9.16 2.93 -10.99
N VAL A 148 9.27 4.26 -11.00
CA VAL A 148 9.46 5.06 -12.22
C VAL A 148 10.77 4.71 -12.96
N ASP A 149 11.88 4.60 -12.23
CA ASP A 149 13.19 4.28 -12.84
C ASP A 149 13.19 2.89 -13.48
N PHE A 150 12.49 1.92 -12.88
CA PHE A 150 12.43 0.56 -13.40
C PHE A 150 11.69 0.46 -14.73
N GLU A 151 10.82 1.40 -15.08
CA GLU A 151 10.21 1.42 -16.41
C GLU A 151 11.26 1.51 -17.53
N GLN A 152 12.32 2.32 -17.32
CA GLN A 152 13.38 2.57 -18.29
C GLN A 152 14.62 1.68 -18.11
N GLN A 153 14.80 1.08 -16.94
CA GLN A 153 15.96 0.24 -16.64
C GLN A 153 15.89 -1.09 -17.39
N ALA A 154 16.92 -1.42 -18.17
CA ALA A 154 16.94 -2.65 -18.98
C ALA A 154 16.85 -3.94 -18.15
N GLN A 155 17.49 -3.96 -16.98
CA GLN A 155 17.51 -5.11 -16.07
C GLN A 155 17.17 -4.67 -14.64
N VAL A 156 16.23 -5.35 -14.03
CA VAL A 156 15.86 -5.19 -12.62
C VAL A 156 16.04 -6.55 -11.94
N SER A 157 16.70 -6.56 -10.78
CA SER A 157 16.85 -7.79 -10.00
C SER A 157 15.64 -8.02 -9.07
N THR A 158 15.45 -9.27 -8.63
CA THR A 158 14.44 -9.61 -7.63
C THR A 158 14.60 -8.78 -6.33
N ASP A 159 15.85 -8.58 -5.88
CA ASP A 159 16.11 -7.80 -4.66
C ASP A 159 15.76 -6.31 -4.82
N GLN A 160 16.04 -5.74 -6.01
CA GLN A 160 15.64 -4.36 -6.33
C GLN A 160 14.12 -4.23 -6.35
N TYR A 161 13.41 -5.18 -6.97
CA TYR A 161 11.95 -5.20 -6.98
C TYR A 161 11.38 -5.32 -5.56
N LEU A 162 11.87 -6.25 -4.74
CA LEU A 162 11.43 -6.41 -3.36
C LEU A 162 11.70 -5.15 -2.52
N LYS A 163 12.82 -4.48 -2.73
CA LYS A 163 13.11 -3.20 -2.09
C LYS A 163 12.12 -2.12 -2.51
N MET A 164 11.83 -2.03 -3.80
CA MET A 164 10.87 -1.05 -4.33
C MET A 164 9.49 -1.23 -3.70
N ILE A 165 8.91 -2.44 -3.70
CA ILE A 165 7.60 -2.68 -3.09
C ILE A 165 7.61 -2.53 -1.56
N ALA A 166 8.72 -2.86 -0.90
CA ALA A 166 8.88 -2.60 0.52
C ALA A 166 8.76 -1.09 0.80
N TYR A 167 9.45 -0.27 0.06
CA TYR A 167 9.48 1.18 0.22
C TYR A 167 8.19 1.86 -0.25
N LYS A 168 7.71 1.54 -1.46
CA LYS A 168 6.49 2.14 -2.01
C LYS A 168 5.25 1.80 -1.19
N THR A 169 5.15 0.58 -0.67
CA THR A 169 3.90 0.04 -0.08
C THR A 169 4.02 -0.38 1.37
N ALA A 170 5.03 -1.22 1.70
CA ALA A 170 5.03 -1.95 2.97
C ALA A 170 5.49 -1.11 4.17
N VAL A 171 6.43 -0.17 4.00
CA VAL A 171 6.90 0.71 5.09
C VAL A 171 5.77 1.51 5.73
N LEU A 172 4.79 1.95 4.94
CA LEU A 172 3.64 2.69 5.47
C LEU A 172 2.67 1.78 6.26
N VAL A 173 2.61 0.49 5.95
CA VAL A 173 1.85 -0.49 6.74
C VAL A 173 2.55 -0.73 8.09
N GLY A 174 3.86 -0.91 8.07
CA GLY A 174 4.68 -1.02 9.29
C GLY A 174 4.56 0.22 10.17
N ALA A 175 4.70 1.42 9.57
CA ALA A 175 4.58 2.69 10.29
C ALA A 175 3.19 2.90 10.90
N ALA A 176 2.11 2.54 10.19
CA ALA A 176 0.75 2.64 10.71
C ALA A 176 0.59 1.83 12.01
N LEU A 177 1.09 0.59 12.05
CA LEU A 177 1.08 -0.25 13.24
C LEU A 177 1.99 0.32 14.34
N GLN A 178 3.20 0.76 13.99
CA GLN A 178 4.13 1.33 14.97
C GLN A 178 3.59 2.62 15.61
N MET A 179 2.88 3.46 14.86
CA MET A 179 2.25 4.66 15.42
C MET A 179 1.21 4.33 16.50
N GLY A 180 0.38 3.28 16.30
CA GLY A 180 -0.51 2.79 17.35
C GLY A 180 0.26 2.33 18.60
N ALA A 181 1.36 1.60 18.43
CA ALA A 181 2.25 1.16 19.51
C ALA A 181 2.93 2.33 20.25
N ILE A 182 3.33 3.39 19.52
CA ILE A 182 3.86 4.62 20.09
C ILE A 182 2.82 5.30 20.98
N ILE A 183 1.59 5.43 20.51
CA ILE A 183 0.49 6.05 21.23
C ILE A 183 0.14 5.23 22.50
N ALA A 184 0.23 3.91 22.41
CA ALA A 184 0.08 3.02 23.57
C ALA A 184 1.29 3.06 24.52
N GLN A 185 2.38 3.76 24.17
CA GLN A 185 3.60 3.88 24.94
C GLN A 185 4.19 2.52 25.38
N THR A 186 4.11 1.52 24.51
CA THR A 186 4.69 0.20 24.76
C THR A 186 6.22 0.23 24.63
N SER A 187 6.90 -0.90 24.93
CA SER A 187 8.36 -1.00 24.86
C SER A 187 8.90 -0.76 23.44
N GLU A 188 10.13 -0.26 23.34
CA GLU A 188 10.80 -0.08 22.03
C GLU A 188 10.91 -1.39 21.25
N GLU A 189 11.09 -2.51 21.95
CA GLU A 189 11.10 -3.84 21.34
C GLU A 189 9.75 -4.17 20.68
N ASN A 190 8.64 -3.93 21.36
CA ASN A 190 7.30 -4.14 20.81
C ASN A 190 7.00 -3.18 19.65
N LYS A 191 7.42 -1.90 19.76
CA LYS A 191 7.29 -0.92 18.67
C LYS A 191 8.02 -1.40 17.40
N GLN A 192 9.23 -1.94 17.54
CA GLN A 192 10.00 -2.44 16.41
C GLN A 192 9.40 -3.73 15.84
N LYS A 193 9.04 -4.70 16.69
CA LYS A 193 8.44 -5.97 16.25
C LYS A 193 7.12 -5.76 15.50
N ILE A 194 6.24 -4.87 15.98
CA ILE A 194 4.97 -4.61 15.28
C ILE A 194 5.19 -3.88 13.95
N TYR A 195 6.22 -3.03 13.85
CA TYR A 195 6.65 -2.47 12.58
C TYR A 195 7.12 -3.56 11.61
N ASP A 196 8.00 -4.47 12.08
CA ASP A 196 8.55 -5.55 11.25
C ASP A 196 7.45 -6.53 10.79
N PHE A 197 6.48 -6.83 11.67
CA PHE A 197 5.26 -7.56 11.30
C PHE A 197 4.51 -6.86 10.16
N GLY A 198 4.25 -5.56 10.30
CA GLY A 198 3.55 -4.77 9.29
C GLY A 198 4.32 -4.66 7.97
N LEU A 199 5.64 -4.55 8.03
CA LEU A 199 6.52 -4.53 6.86
C LEU A 199 6.43 -5.86 6.09
N ALA A 200 6.55 -6.99 6.78
CA ALA A 200 6.45 -8.31 6.15
C ALA A 200 5.05 -8.55 5.57
N LEU A 201 4.00 -8.20 6.30
CA LEU A 201 2.61 -8.31 5.83
C LEU A 201 2.35 -7.40 4.62
N GLY A 202 2.91 -6.18 4.62
CA GLY A 202 2.79 -5.23 3.51
C GLY A 202 3.46 -5.72 2.23
N ILE A 203 4.62 -6.39 2.34
CA ILE A 203 5.28 -7.04 1.19
C ILE A 203 4.41 -8.18 0.67
N ALA A 204 3.92 -9.07 1.54
CA ALA A 204 3.01 -10.15 1.15
C ALA A 204 1.76 -9.62 0.45
N TYR A 205 1.20 -8.51 0.97
CA TYR A 205 0.03 -7.84 0.39
C TYR A 205 0.29 -7.34 -1.03
N GLN A 206 1.44 -6.68 -1.28
CA GLN A 206 1.78 -6.20 -2.61
C GLN A 206 2.03 -7.36 -3.59
N LEU A 207 2.75 -8.40 -3.17
CA LEU A 207 2.95 -9.59 -3.98
C LEU A 207 1.62 -10.29 -4.33
N GLN A 208 0.66 -10.31 -3.40
CA GLN A 208 -0.69 -10.80 -3.65
C GLN A 208 -1.47 -9.91 -4.62
N ASP A 209 -1.32 -8.59 -4.54
CA ASP A 209 -1.92 -7.64 -5.50
C ASP A 209 -1.39 -7.89 -6.92
N ASP A 210 -0.06 -8.05 -7.10
CA ASP A 210 0.56 -8.37 -8.40
C ASP A 210 0.06 -9.71 -8.96
N TYR A 211 -0.13 -10.71 -8.08
CA TYR A 211 -0.72 -11.98 -8.48
C TYR A 211 -2.16 -11.81 -8.98
N LEU A 212 -2.98 -11.07 -8.22
CA LEU A 212 -4.39 -10.85 -8.54
C LEU A 212 -4.59 -9.94 -9.76
N ASP A 213 -3.66 -9.02 -10.05
CA ASP A 213 -3.70 -8.23 -11.29
C ASP A 213 -3.67 -9.12 -12.53
N THR A 214 -2.91 -10.23 -12.49
CA THR A 214 -2.79 -11.15 -13.64
C THR A 214 -3.76 -12.33 -13.57
N PHE A 215 -3.95 -12.93 -12.38
CA PHE A 215 -4.65 -14.21 -12.18
C PHE A 215 -5.93 -14.07 -11.36
N GLY A 216 -6.34 -12.86 -11.00
CA GLY A 216 -7.60 -12.60 -10.32
C GLY A 216 -8.81 -12.79 -11.24
N ASP A 217 -9.99 -12.60 -10.68
CA ASP A 217 -11.26 -12.62 -11.44
C ASP A 217 -11.94 -11.25 -11.38
N ALA A 218 -13.14 -11.16 -11.97
CA ALA A 218 -13.92 -9.93 -12.05
C ALA A 218 -14.23 -9.30 -10.67
N SER A 219 -14.12 -10.08 -9.58
CA SER A 219 -14.36 -9.62 -8.21
C SER A 219 -13.18 -8.81 -7.64
N PHE A 220 -12.00 -8.85 -8.30
CA PHE A 220 -10.82 -8.07 -7.89
C PHE A 220 -11.04 -6.55 -7.94
N GLY A 221 -12.05 -6.09 -8.71
CA GLY A 221 -12.45 -4.68 -8.75
C GLY A 221 -11.52 -3.76 -9.56
N LYS A 222 -10.52 -4.32 -10.26
CA LYS A 222 -9.65 -3.66 -11.23
C LYS A 222 -9.73 -4.38 -12.58
N LYS A 223 -9.27 -3.72 -13.66
CA LYS A 223 -9.07 -4.38 -14.95
C LYS A 223 -7.92 -5.38 -14.80
N ILE A 224 -8.17 -6.64 -15.12
CA ILE A 224 -7.15 -7.70 -15.11
C ILE A 224 -6.08 -7.41 -16.16
N GLY A 225 -4.80 -7.63 -15.80
CA GLY A 225 -3.65 -7.43 -16.68
C GLY A 225 -3.21 -5.95 -16.79
N GLY A 226 -3.60 -5.11 -15.83
CA GLY A 226 -3.20 -3.71 -15.80
C GLY A 226 -1.68 -3.55 -15.78
N ASP A 227 -0.96 -4.30 -14.94
CA ASP A 227 0.49 -4.30 -14.85
C ASP A 227 1.16 -4.76 -16.15
N ILE A 228 0.56 -5.74 -16.85
CA ILE A 228 1.04 -6.21 -18.16
C ILE A 228 0.92 -5.11 -19.20
N LEU A 229 -0.21 -4.40 -19.23
CA LEU A 229 -0.43 -3.31 -20.19
C LEU A 229 0.50 -2.11 -19.95
N GLN A 230 0.80 -1.82 -18.69
CA GLN A 230 1.74 -0.78 -18.28
C GLN A 230 3.21 -1.22 -18.38
N ASN A 231 3.49 -2.44 -18.84
CA ASN A 231 4.84 -3.02 -18.93
C ASN A 231 5.59 -3.03 -17.59
N LYS A 232 4.88 -3.16 -16.47
CA LYS A 232 5.51 -3.18 -15.14
C LYS A 232 6.36 -4.43 -14.94
N LYS A 233 7.57 -4.25 -14.46
CA LYS A 233 8.53 -5.33 -14.21
C LYS A 233 8.28 -5.97 -12.85
N THR A 234 7.09 -6.56 -12.68
CA THR A 234 6.70 -7.28 -11.47
C THR A 234 7.54 -8.55 -11.27
N LEU A 235 7.38 -9.19 -10.11
CA LEU A 235 8.08 -10.45 -9.83
C LEU A 235 7.71 -11.56 -10.83
N LEU A 236 6.49 -11.55 -11.40
CA LEU A 236 6.07 -12.45 -12.48
C LEU A 236 6.96 -12.29 -13.70
N TYR A 237 7.14 -11.06 -14.16
CA TYR A 237 7.98 -10.73 -15.31
C TYR A 237 9.44 -11.12 -15.06
N LEU A 238 10.00 -10.73 -13.90
CA LEU A 238 11.40 -11.02 -13.57
C LEU A 238 11.69 -12.52 -13.54
N LYS A 239 10.80 -13.31 -12.94
CA LYS A 239 10.97 -14.77 -12.88
C LYS A 239 10.71 -15.46 -14.20
N ALA A 240 9.81 -14.95 -15.04
CA ALA A 240 9.62 -15.45 -16.39
C ALA A 240 10.88 -15.22 -17.25
N LEU A 241 11.53 -14.07 -17.12
CA LEU A 241 12.83 -13.84 -17.78
C LEU A 241 13.96 -14.71 -17.21
N GLU A 242 13.95 -15.00 -15.92
CA GLU A 242 14.99 -15.86 -15.30
C GLU A 242 14.85 -17.31 -15.77
N LYS A 243 13.65 -17.88 -15.73
CA LYS A 243 13.38 -19.31 -15.93
C LYS A 243 13.05 -19.72 -17.36
N GLY A 244 12.60 -18.80 -18.19
CA GLY A 244 12.15 -19.07 -19.57
C GLY A 244 13.25 -19.60 -20.49
N THR A 245 12.85 -20.29 -21.56
CA THR A 245 13.76 -20.63 -22.68
C THR A 245 14.20 -19.37 -23.40
N PRO A 246 15.26 -19.43 -24.23
CA PRO A 246 15.67 -18.25 -25.03
C PRO A 246 14.54 -17.66 -25.87
N GLU A 247 13.69 -18.51 -26.45
CA GLU A 247 12.54 -18.10 -27.26
C GLU A 247 11.47 -17.40 -26.42
N GLN A 248 11.14 -17.96 -25.25
CA GLN A 248 10.17 -17.36 -24.30
C GLN A 248 10.65 -16.00 -23.78
N LYS A 249 11.93 -15.89 -23.45
CA LYS A 249 12.55 -14.62 -23.02
C LYS A 249 12.46 -13.57 -24.12
N GLN A 250 12.84 -13.93 -25.35
CA GLN A 250 12.79 -13.01 -26.48
C GLN A 250 11.35 -12.56 -26.78
N GLU A 251 10.40 -13.47 -26.70
CA GLU A 251 8.99 -13.17 -26.89
C GLU A 251 8.47 -12.21 -25.82
N LEU A 252 8.75 -12.48 -24.53
CA LEU A 252 8.36 -11.62 -23.42
C LEU A 252 8.95 -10.22 -23.54
N LEU A 253 10.25 -10.10 -23.88
CA LEU A 253 10.91 -8.82 -24.14
C LEU A 253 10.24 -8.05 -25.28
N THR A 254 9.85 -8.74 -26.36
CA THR A 254 9.16 -8.14 -27.50
C THR A 254 7.77 -7.61 -27.08
N LEU A 255 6.99 -8.40 -26.31
CA LEU A 255 5.67 -7.99 -25.83
C LEU A 255 5.72 -6.78 -24.87
N TYR A 256 6.82 -6.61 -24.14
CA TYR A 256 7.01 -5.49 -23.21
C TYR A 256 7.67 -4.25 -23.87
N SER A 257 8.18 -4.37 -25.09
CA SER A 257 8.82 -3.26 -25.83
C SER A 257 8.01 -2.72 -27.00
N THR A 258 6.93 -3.39 -27.39
CA THR A 258 6.10 -3.01 -28.54
C THR A 258 4.69 -2.66 -28.12
N GLU A 259 4.08 -1.69 -28.80
CA GLU A 259 2.64 -1.41 -28.63
C GLU A 259 1.81 -2.62 -29.09
N PRO A 260 0.86 -3.10 -28.29
CA PRO A 260 0.06 -4.24 -28.65
C PRO A 260 -0.97 -3.87 -29.74
N LYS A 261 -1.15 -4.76 -30.71
CA LYS A 261 -2.27 -4.64 -31.66
C LYS A 261 -3.63 -4.86 -30.98
N SER A 262 -3.64 -5.68 -29.93
CA SER A 262 -4.78 -5.95 -29.08
C SER A 262 -4.28 -6.07 -27.63
N GLU A 263 -4.91 -5.32 -26.72
CA GLU A 263 -4.62 -5.43 -25.28
C GLU A 263 -4.91 -6.85 -24.76
N GLU A 264 -6.03 -7.44 -25.19
CA GLU A 264 -6.46 -8.78 -24.78
C GLU A 264 -5.47 -9.86 -25.25
N GLU A 265 -4.99 -9.77 -26.49
CA GLU A 265 -3.97 -10.71 -27.03
C GLU A 265 -2.67 -10.61 -26.21
N LYS A 266 -2.22 -9.39 -25.88
CA LYS A 266 -1.01 -9.19 -25.06
C LYS A 266 -1.19 -9.79 -23.66
N ILE A 267 -2.29 -9.50 -22.97
CA ILE A 267 -2.57 -10.04 -21.64
C ILE A 267 -2.58 -11.56 -21.69
N THR A 268 -3.32 -12.15 -22.62
CA THR A 268 -3.42 -13.60 -22.78
C THR A 268 -2.03 -14.22 -22.97
N ARG A 269 -1.25 -13.69 -23.92
CA ARG A 269 0.04 -14.26 -24.28
C ARG A 269 1.08 -14.14 -23.16
N VAL A 270 1.12 -13.00 -22.47
CA VAL A 270 2.00 -12.80 -21.31
C VAL A 270 1.62 -13.73 -20.17
N THR A 271 0.32 -13.88 -19.90
CA THR A 271 -0.18 -14.80 -18.86
C THR A 271 0.22 -16.26 -19.16
N GLU A 272 0.12 -16.70 -20.43
CA GLU A 272 0.59 -18.02 -20.84
C GLU A 272 2.10 -18.19 -20.59
N LEU A 273 2.91 -17.18 -20.87
CA LEU A 273 4.35 -17.20 -20.58
C LEU A 273 4.62 -17.28 -19.06
N PHE A 274 3.86 -16.56 -18.24
CA PHE A 274 3.97 -16.64 -16.77
C PHE A 274 3.61 -18.04 -16.24
N ILE A 275 2.63 -18.70 -16.86
CA ILE A 275 2.27 -20.08 -16.52
C ILE A 275 3.37 -21.06 -16.98
N ALA A 276 3.81 -20.95 -18.23
CA ALA A 276 4.81 -21.85 -18.83
C ALA A 276 6.18 -21.80 -18.12
N THR A 277 6.52 -20.64 -17.56
CA THR A 277 7.77 -20.42 -16.80
C THR A 277 7.62 -20.70 -15.30
N GLU A 278 6.43 -21.09 -14.82
CA GLU A 278 6.11 -21.28 -13.40
C GLU A 278 6.36 -20.05 -12.51
N SER A 279 6.40 -18.84 -13.11
CA SER A 279 6.62 -17.60 -12.35
C SER A 279 5.48 -17.32 -11.37
N HIS A 280 4.24 -17.68 -11.74
CA HIS A 280 3.05 -17.58 -10.87
C HIS A 280 3.17 -18.47 -9.61
N THR A 281 3.70 -19.67 -9.73
CA THR A 281 3.93 -20.59 -8.58
C THR A 281 4.99 -19.99 -7.66
N PHE A 282 6.06 -19.43 -8.23
CA PHE A 282 7.10 -18.76 -7.46
C PHE A 282 6.54 -17.55 -6.68
N LEU A 283 5.74 -16.71 -7.33
CA LEU A 283 5.13 -15.54 -6.69
C LEU A 283 4.23 -15.96 -5.51
N ARG A 284 3.38 -16.98 -5.69
CA ARG A 284 2.54 -17.50 -4.59
C ARG A 284 3.37 -18.02 -3.42
N ALA A 285 4.46 -18.72 -3.68
CA ALA A 285 5.37 -19.18 -2.63
C ALA A 285 6.02 -18.00 -1.88
N GLN A 286 6.31 -16.88 -2.56
CA GLN A 286 6.81 -15.67 -1.91
C GLN A 286 5.73 -15.01 -1.02
N VAL A 287 4.48 -14.93 -1.47
CA VAL A 287 3.35 -14.46 -0.65
C VAL A 287 3.25 -15.27 0.65
N GLU A 288 3.29 -16.60 0.55
CA GLU A 288 3.26 -17.48 1.72
C GLU A 288 4.47 -17.26 2.63
N THR A 289 5.68 -17.17 2.06
CA THR A 289 6.93 -16.93 2.81
C THR A 289 6.86 -15.66 3.65
N TYR A 290 6.44 -14.54 3.05
CA TYR A 290 6.33 -13.26 3.76
C TYR A 290 5.18 -13.25 4.78
N THR A 291 4.09 -13.97 4.50
CA THR A 291 2.98 -14.14 5.45
C THR A 291 3.43 -14.93 6.69
N LEU A 292 4.12 -16.06 6.48
CA LEU A 292 4.67 -16.85 7.59
C LEU A 292 5.73 -16.07 8.37
N LYS A 293 6.58 -15.30 7.69
CA LYS A 293 7.53 -14.39 8.35
C LYS A 293 6.82 -13.37 9.23
N ALA A 294 5.75 -12.75 8.75
CA ALA A 294 4.95 -11.82 9.54
C ALA A 294 4.39 -12.52 10.80
N PHE A 295 3.79 -13.68 10.67
CA PHE A 295 3.21 -14.42 11.80
C PHE A 295 4.28 -14.87 12.81
N ALA A 296 5.45 -15.32 12.34
CA ALA A 296 6.56 -15.66 13.22
C ALA A 296 7.04 -14.44 14.07
N ILE A 297 7.07 -13.23 13.48
CA ILE A 297 7.37 -12.01 14.23
C ILE A 297 6.28 -11.72 15.26
N LEU A 298 5.01 -11.83 14.85
CA LEU A 298 3.86 -11.62 15.71
C LEU A 298 3.86 -12.56 16.94
N ASP A 299 4.28 -13.81 16.77
CA ASP A 299 4.38 -14.77 17.87
C ASP A 299 5.40 -14.36 18.95
N THR A 300 6.38 -13.53 18.59
CA THR A 300 7.39 -13.00 19.53
C THR A 300 6.95 -11.73 20.28
N LEU A 301 5.79 -11.15 19.94
CA LEU A 301 5.27 -9.98 20.64
C LEU A 301 4.82 -10.34 22.06
N ASP A 302 5.10 -9.46 23.00
CA ASP A 302 4.64 -9.58 24.40
C ASP A 302 3.23 -8.95 24.53
N ILE A 303 2.24 -9.66 24.00
CA ILE A 303 0.80 -9.32 24.05
C ILE A 303 -0.02 -10.60 24.26
N PRO A 304 -1.26 -10.47 24.79
CA PRO A 304 -2.16 -11.61 24.95
C PRO A 304 -2.39 -12.38 23.65
N GLU A 305 -2.47 -13.72 23.72
CA GLU A 305 -2.65 -14.58 22.54
C GLU A 305 -3.93 -14.26 21.77
N GLU A 306 -5.00 -13.86 22.44
CA GLU A 306 -6.23 -13.39 21.81
C GLU A 306 -5.98 -12.21 20.86
N LYS A 307 -5.12 -11.27 21.26
CA LYS A 307 -4.75 -10.10 20.44
C LYS A 307 -3.87 -10.49 19.25
N LYS A 308 -2.97 -11.48 19.41
CA LYS A 308 -2.21 -12.04 18.28
C LYS A 308 -3.13 -12.69 17.26
N ASN A 309 -4.14 -13.43 17.73
CA ASN A 309 -5.10 -14.09 16.85
C ASN A 309 -5.91 -13.10 16.00
N ILE A 310 -6.29 -11.94 16.54
CA ILE A 310 -6.96 -10.88 15.76
C ILE A 310 -6.07 -10.44 14.58
N LEU A 311 -4.76 -10.22 14.82
CA LEU A 311 -3.83 -9.84 13.76
C LEU A 311 -3.57 -10.97 12.77
N LYS A 312 -3.51 -12.24 13.23
CA LYS A 312 -3.37 -13.40 12.34
C LYS A 312 -4.60 -13.57 11.45
N GLU A 313 -5.81 -13.49 12.01
CA GLU A 313 -7.06 -13.56 11.24
C GLU A 313 -7.13 -12.42 10.22
N PHE A 314 -6.78 -11.22 10.64
CA PHE A 314 -6.73 -10.06 9.75
C PHE A 314 -5.73 -10.25 8.61
N GLY A 315 -4.48 -10.61 8.92
CA GLY A 315 -3.43 -10.88 7.93
C GLY A 315 -3.83 -12.01 6.98
N GLY A 316 -4.38 -13.12 7.53
CA GLY A 316 -4.89 -14.23 6.73
C GLY A 316 -6.02 -13.83 5.79
N SER A 317 -6.94 -12.96 6.24
CA SER A 317 -8.03 -12.44 5.40
C SER A 317 -7.53 -11.60 4.23
N LEU A 318 -6.41 -10.88 4.42
CA LEU A 318 -5.78 -10.11 3.35
C LEU A 318 -5.13 -11.00 2.29
N MET A 319 -4.57 -12.15 2.69
CA MET A 319 -3.89 -13.08 1.79
C MET A 319 -4.86 -14.03 1.07
N ASN A 320 -5.97 -14.37 1.72
CA ASN A 320 -7.00 -15.26 1.15
C ASN A 320 -8.04 -14.51 0.29
N ARG A 321 -7.74 -13.26 -0.08
CA ARG A 321 -8.62 -12.52 -1.00
C ARG A 321 -8.62 -13.22 -2.35
N THR A 322 -9.79 -13.65 -2.75
CA THR A 322 -10.16 -13.90 -4.14
C THR A 322 -10.86 -12.67 -4.72
N ILE A 323 -11.05 -11.65 -3.85
CA ILE A 323 -11.86 -10.46 -4.09
C ILE A 323 -11.05 -9.22 -3.79
#